data_9cc2839104866a7396bcd8120ebef584
#
_entry.id   9cc2839104866a7396bcd8120ebef584
#
_cell.length_a   1.000
_cell.length_b   1.000
_cell.length_c   1.000
_cell.angle_alpha   90.00
_cell.angle_beta   90.00
_cell.angle_gamma   90.00
#
_symmetry.space_group_name_H-M   'P 1'
#
loop_
_entity.id
_entity.type
_entity.pdbx_description
1 polymer ?
#
loop_
_entity_poly.entity_id
_entity_poly.type
_entity_poly.pdbx_seq_one_letter_code
_entity_poly.pdbx_strand_id
1 'polypeptide(L)'
;MQVYLDNSATTRPFPRVVAAMQEALEECWYNPSALYKPALEAEKKVAAAREVCLRAVNAQGQRLIFTSCGTEADNLAILGHLR
;
A
#
# COMPACT_ATOMS: atom_id res chain seq x y z
N MET A 1 20.36 -24.96 -0.04
CA MET A 1 20.07 -23.55 0.35
C MET A 1 20.01 -22.70 -0.91
N GLN A 2 18.98 -21.89 -1.00
CA GLN A 2 18.77 -21.01 -2.16
C GLN A 2 19.08 -19.57 -1.75
N VAL A 3 19.89 -18.88 -2.56
CA VAL A 3 20.25 -17.50 -2.30
C VAL A 3 19.76 -16.63 -3.45
N TYR A 4 19.01 -15.61 -3.14
CA TYR A 4 18.47 -14.67 -4.14
C TYR A 4 19.28 -13.36 -4.10
N LEU A 5 19.92 -13.02 -5.19
CA LEU A 5 20.79 -11.85 -5.29
C LEU A 5 20.27 -10.72 -6.17
N ASP A 6 19.08 -10.89 -6.74
CA ASP A 6 18.49 -9.92 -7.67
C ASP A 6 17.37 -9.09 -7.03
N ASN A 7 17.64 -8.57 -5.84
CA ASN A 7 16.67 -7.76 -5.10
C ASN A 7 16.34 -6.42 -5.76
N SER A 8 17.16 -5.97 -6.70
CA SER A 8 16.84 -4.77 -7.46
C SER A 8 15.68 -4.97 -8.43
N ALA A 9 15.46 -6.20 -8.90
CA ALA A 9 14.32 -6.53 -9.77
C ALA A 9 13.08 -6.83 -8.94
N THR A 10 13.20 -7.70 -7.94
CA THR A 10 12.10 -8.04 -7.03
C THR A 10 12.65 -8.34 -5.65
N THR A 11 11.82 -8.25 -4.65
CA THR A 11 12.17 -8.59 -3.27
C THR A 11 11.11 -9.55 -2.73
N ARG A 12 11.57 -10.63 -2.09
CA ARG A 12 10.67 -11.58 -1.46
C ARG A 12 9.97 -10.91 -0.27
N PRO A 13 8.65 -10.95 -0.19
CA PRO A 13 7.93 -10.38 0.96
C PRO A 13 8.28 -11.12 2.26
N PHE A 14 8.35 -10.38 3.35
CA PHE A 14 8.50 -10.98 4.67
C PHE A 14 7.26 -11.82 5.01
N PRO A 15 7.41 -12.88 5.84
CA PRO A 15 6.26 -13.70 6.23
C PRO A 15 5.11 -12.91 6.86
N ARG A 16 5.40 -11.88 7.64
CA ARG A 16 4.37 -11.03 8.23
C ARG A 16 3.59 -10.23 7.19
N VAL A 17 4.27 -9.83 6.11
CA VAL A 17 3.63 -9.13 4.99
C VAL A 17 2.70 -10.08 4.25
N VAL A 18 3.15 -11.31 3.98
CA VAL A 18 2.33 -12.34 3.33
C VAL A 18 1.06 -12.61 4.15
N ALA A 19 1.20 -12.77 5.46
CA ALA A 19 0.07 -13.02 6.34
C ALA A 19 -0.93 -11.86 6.34
N ALA A 20 -0.46 -10.61 6.37
CA ALA A 20 -1.31 -9.43 6.33
C ALA A 20 -2.06 -9.32 5.00
N MET A 21 -1.39 -9.61 3.89
CA MET A 21 -2.02 -9.61 2.57
C MET A 21 -3.09 -10.70 2.47
N GLN A 22 -2.80 -11.89 2.99
CA GLN A 22 -3.75 -13.00 2.99
C GLN A 22 -5.00 -12.65 3.81
N GLU A 23 -4.84 -12.09 4.98
CA GLU A 23 -5.95 -11.62 5.80
C GLU A 23 -6.79 -10.56 5.06
N ALA A 24 -6.14 -9.61 4.43
CA ALA A 24 -6.84 -8.57 3.67
C ALA A 24 -7.65 -9.16 2.52
N LEU A 25 -7.09 -10.13 1.78
CA LEU A 25 -7.78 -10.77 0.67
C LEU A 25 -8.96 -11.62 1.12
N GLU A 26 -8.87 -12.25 2.28
CA GLU A 26 -9.91 -13.14 2.79
C GLU A 26 -11.00 -12.42 3.55
N GLU A 27 -10.66 -11.37 4.32
CA GLU A 27 -11.57 -10.73 5.26
C GLU A 27 -11.87 -9.26 4.98
N CYS A 28 -11.04 -8.59 4.21
CA CYS A 28 -11.16 -7.14 3.97
C CYS A 28 -11.23 -6.80 2.48
N TRP A 29 -11.85 -7.66 1.68
CA TRP A 29 -11.93 -7.50 0.23
C TRP A 29 -13.01 -6.54 -0.24
N TYR A 30 -13.78 -5.94 0.67
CA TYR A 30 -14.86 -5.03 0.33
C TYR A 30 -14.34 -3.72 -0.25
N ASN A 31 -15.11 -3.14 -1.15
CA ASN A 31 -14.76 -1.85 -1.73
C ASN A 31 -14.83 -0.75 -0.66
N PRO A 32 -13.71 -0.09 -0.31
CA PRO A 32 -13.70 0.93 0.75
C PRO A 32 -14.58 2.14 0.45
N SER A 33 -14.94 2.35 -0.82
CA SER A 33 -15.79 3.48 -1.22
C SER A 33 -17.28 3.23 -1.04
N ALA A 34 -17.70 2.00 -0.77
CA ALA A 34 -19.09 1.67 -0.52
C ALA A 34 -19.52 2.13 0.89
N LEU A 35 -20.82 2.34 1.08
CA LEU A 35 -21.34 2.93 2.32
C LEU A 35 -21.95 1.93 3.28
N TYR A 36 -21.59 0.65 3.21
CA TYR A 36 -22.08 -0.33 4.17
C TYR A 36 -20.95 -0.76 5.12
N LYS A 37 -21.34 -1.34 6.25
CA LYS A 37 -20.44 -1.55 7.39
C LYS A 37 -19.12 -2.28 7.06
N PRO A 38 -19.11 -3.42 6.35
CA PRO A 38 -17.84 -4.08 6.01
C PRO A 38 -16.92 -3.21 5.16
N ALA A 39 -17.48 -2.41 4.26
CA ALA A 39 -16.69 -1.49 3.44
C ALA A 39 -16.10 -0.35 4.28
N LEU A 40 -16.83 0.14 5.27
CA LEU A 40 -16.32 1.17 6.19
C LEU A 40 -15.16 0.64 7.03
N GLU A 41 -15.21 -0.64 7.43
CA GLU A 41 -14.09 -1.28 8.11
C GLU A 41 -12.86 -1.40 7.21
N ALA A 42 -13.07 -1.72 5.92
CA ALA A 42 -11.98 -1.76 4.94
C ALA A 42 -11.35 -0.36 4.76
N GLU A 43 -12.17 0.68 4.69
CA GLU A 43 -11.71 2.06 4.59
C GLU A 43 -10.84 2.45 5.79
N LYS A 44 -11.24 2.07 7.00
CA LYS A 44 -10.46 2.33 8.22
C LYS A 44 -9.10 1.66 8.16
N LYS A 45 -9.02 0.43 7.65
CA LYS A 45 -7.76 -0.28 7.51
C LYS A 45 -6.83 0.38 6.49
N VAL A 46 -7.39 0.86 5.37
CA VAL A 46 -6.62 1.61 4.37
C VAL A 46 -6.10 2.92 4.96
N ALA A 47 -6.94 3.65 5.70
CA ALA A 47 -6.53 4.89 6.34
C ALA A 47 -5.43 4.66 7.38
N ALA A 48 -5.53 3.59 8.16
CA ALA A 48 -4.50 3.23 9.14
C ALA A 48 -3.18 2.88 8.45
N ALA A 49 -3.23 2.14 7.35
CA ALA A 49 -2.04 1.80 6.57
C ALA A 49 -1.36 3.05 6.01
N ARG A 50 -2.15 4.03 5.55
CA ARG A 50 -1.64 5.31 5.06
C ARG A 50 -0.84 6.03 6.13
N GLU A 51 -1.38 6.10 7.34
CA GLU A 51 -0.71 6.76 8.47
C GLU A 51 0.59 6.05 8.85
N VAL A 52 0.60 4.72 8.83
CA VAL A 52 1.81 3.94 9.12
C VAL A 52 2.90 4.26 8.10
N CYS A 53 2.55 4.29 6.81
CA CYS A 53 3.51 4.61 5.75
C CYS A 53 4.06 6.04 5.88
N LEU A 54 3.20 7.01 6.18
CA LEU A 54 3.63 8.41 6.37
C LEU A 54 4.58 8.54 7.55
N ARG A 55 4.30 7.85 8.65
CA ARG A 55 5.17 7.84 9.82
C ARG A 55 6.52 7.19 9.51
N ALA A 56 6.52 6.12 8.73
CA ALA A 56 7.75 5.40 8.39
C ALA A 56 8.76 6.30 7.66
N VAL A 57 8.29 7.26 6.86
CA VAL A 57 9.14 8.21 6.15
C VAL A 57 9.16 9.61 6.80
N ASN A 58 8.62 9.72 8.01
CA ASN A 58 8.57 10.97 8.79
C ASN A 58 7.86 12.10 8.04
N ALA A 59 6.72 11.79 7.42
CA ALA A 59 5.95 12.72 6.61
C ALA A 59 4.51 12.88 7.11
N GLN A 60 4.31 12.84 8.42
CA GLN A 60 2.99 13.01 9.02
C GLN A 60 2.39 14.35 8.58
N GLY A 61 1.09 14.34 8.29
CA GLY A 61 0.39 15.54 7.82
C GLY A 61 0.50 15.77 6.32
N GLN A 62 1.29 14.98 5.60
CA GLN A 62 1.38 15.05 4.16
C GLN A 62 0.34 14.13 3.50
N ARG A 63 0.23 14.23 2.17
CA ARG A 63 -0.67 13.39 1.40
C ARG A 63 0.09 12.16 0.88
N LEU A 64 -0.51 10.99 1.04
CA LEU A 64 -0.02 9.74 0.48
C LEU A 64 -1.00 9.22 -0.56
N ILE A 65 -0.49 8.85 -1.74
CA ILE A 65 -1.30 8.29 -2.82
C ILE A 65 -0.78 6.89 -3.14
N PHE A 66 -1.66 5.89 -3.03
CA PHE A 66 -1.32 4.53 -3.45
C PHE A 66 -1.47 4.41 -4.96
N THR A 67 -0.51 3.74 -5.59
CA THR A 67 -0.50 3.51 -7.03
C THR A 67 -0.39 2.02 -7.33
N SER A 68 -0.63 1.63 -8.57
CA SER A 68 -0.55 0.23 -8.99
C SER A 68 0.89 -0.29 -9.05
N CYS A 69 1.85 0.57 -9.31
CA CYS A 69 3.27 0.18 -9.46
C CYS A 69 4.17 1.40 -9.44
N GLY A 70 5.50 1.15 -9.42
CA GLY A 70 6.49 2.21 -9.44
C GLY A 70 6.43 3.09 -10.69
N THR A 71 6.12 2.51 -11.84
CA THR A 71 5.99 3.27 -13.08
C THR A 71 4.89 4.32 -12.99
N GLU A 72 3.72 3.95 -12.46
CA GLU A 72 2.63 4.91 -12.25
C GLU A 72 3.02 5.97 -11.23
N ALA A 73 3.68 5.58 -10.14
CA ALA A 73 4.12 6.52 -9.11
C ALA A 73 5.10 7.55 -9.67
N ASP A 74 6.07 7.12 -10.47
CA ASP A 74 7.05 8.00 -11.10
C ASP A 74 6.38 8.98 -12.07
N ASN A 75 5.48 8.50 -12.90
CA ASN A 75 4.74 9.35 -13.85
C ASN A 75 3.86 10.35 -13.12
N LEU A 76 3.19 9.94 -12.08
CA LEU A 76 2.35 10.82 -11.28
C LEU A 76 3.18 11.92 -10.60
N ALA A 77 4.34 11.56 -10.04
CA ALA A 77 5.22 12.51 -9.38
C ALA A 77 5.77 13.54 -10.36
N ILE A 78 6.23 13.10 -11.53
CA ILE A 78 6.84 13.98 -12.52
C ILE A 78 5.79 14.84 -13.21
N LEU A 79 4.77 14.22 -13.80
CA LEU A 79 3.76 14.92 -14.58
C LEU A 79 2.83 15.76 -13.69
N GLY A 80 2.51 15.26 -12.51
CA GLY A 80 1.69 16.00 -11.56
C GLY A 80 2.38 17.24 -11.04
N HIS A 81 3.69 17.19 -10.84
CA HIS A 81 4.48 18.34 -10.37
C HIS A 81 4.61 19.42 -11.43
N LEU A 82 4.64 19.03 -12.69
CA LEU A 82 4.81 19.98 -13.81
C LEU A 82 3.53 20.71 -14.22
N ARG A 83 2.40 20.35 -13.63
CA ARG A 83 1.11 20.99 -13.95
C ARG A 83 0.80 22.20 -13.05
#